data_fcb5ea302b191befbd57eaf553382a7f
#
_entry.id   fcb5ea302b191befbd57eaf553382a7f
#
_cell.length_a   1.000
_cell.length_b   1.000
_cell.length_c   1.000
_cell.angle_alpha   90.00
_cell.angle_beta   90.00
_cell.angle_gamma   90.00
#
_symmetry.space_group_name_H-M   'P 1'
#
loop_
_entity.id
_entity.type
_entity.pdbx_description
1 polymer ?
#
loop_
_entity_poly.entity_id
_entity_poly.type
_entity_poly.pdbx_seq_one_letter_code
_entity_poly.pdbx_strand_id
1 'polypeptide(L)'
;GFALAAADIADILTRLGMDGGLPVMDYTITSADAAGPYVASIPEDYSKKAALPSMAYTSVTEALGERFHMDENYLKELNPGKDFTIPGTVVKVINPGATKSGMVSKIVADKSRKQVFAYGPMGELIAAYPASIGSDDTRASRSSASIMRFMRDAAETIRFT
;
A
#
# COMPACT_ATOMS: atom_id res chain seq x y z
N GLY A 1 -23.59 25.09 -4.78
CA GLY A 1 -22.33 24.35 -4.62
C GLY A 1 -21.34 25.20 -3.84
N PHE A 2 -20.70 24.65 -2.81
CA PHE A 2 -19.61 25.32 -2.09
C PHE A 2 -18.37 25.29 -3.00
N ALA A 3 -17.86 26.47 -3.37
CA ALA A 3 -16.54 26.58 -3.98
C ALA A 3 -15.54 26.82 -2.83
N LEU A 4 -14.58 25.90 -2.67
CA LEU A 4 -13.47 26.09 -1.75
C LEU A 4 -12.55 27.19 -2.32
N ALA A 5 -12.19 28.17 -1.47
CA ALA A 5 -11.17 29.15 -1.83
C ALA A 5 -9.78 28.46 -1.83
N ALA A 6 -8.82 29.01 -2.60
CA ALA A 6 -7.46 28.46 -2.65
C ALA A 6 -6.80 28.39 -1.26
N ALA A 7 -7.10 29.33 -0.38
CA ALA A 7 -6.62 29.34 1.00
C ALA A 7 -7.19 28.17 1.82
N ASP A 8 -8.47 27.80 1.62
CA ASP A 8 -9.09 26.66 2.30
C ASP A 8 -8.46 25.35 1.85
N ILE A 9 -8.13 25.22 0.56
CA ILE A 9 -7.43 24.06 0.00
C ILE A 9 -6.04 23.91 0.63
N ALA A 10 -5.28 25.01 0.74
CA ALA A 10 -3.95 25.00 1.35
C ALA A 10 -4.00 24.59 2.83
N ASP A 11 -4.97 25.11 3.60
CA ASP A 11 -5.15 24.73 5.02
C ASP A 11 -5.55 23.25 5.16
N ILE A 12 -6.44 22.75 4.30
CA ILE A 12 -6.83 21.34 4.29
C ILE A 12 -5.63 20.44 3.96
N LEU A 13 -4.82 20.78 2.95
CA LEU A 13 -3.63 20.01 2.58
C LEU A 13 -2.60 19.97 3.72
N THR A 14 -2.38 21.11 4.37
CA THR A 14 -1.49 21.21 5.54
C THR A 14 -1.98 20.34 6.68
N ARG A 15 -3.28 20.40 7.02
CA ARG A 15 -3.87 19.56 8.09
C ARG A 15 -3.85 18.07 7.76
N LEU A 16 -3.90 17.71 6.49
CA LEU A 16 -3.76 16.33 6.04
C LEU A 16 -2.30 15.86 6.02
N GLY A 17 -1.34 16.74 6.36
CA GLY A 17 0.09 16.43 6.29
C GLY A 17 0.58 16.19 4.85
N MET A 18 -0.13 16.74 3.88
CA MET A 18 0.23 16.66 2.46
C MET A 18 1.20 17.77 2.06
N ASP A 19 2.08 18.16 2.99
CA ASP A 19 3.15 19.15 2.74
C ASP A 19 4.21 18.62 1.76
N GLY A 20 4.09 17.36 1.36
CA GLY A 20 5.04 16.63 0.51
C GLY A 20 4.84 16.77 -0.99
N GLY A 21 4.01 17.68 -1.48
CA GLY A 21 3.86 17.92 -2.90
C GLY A 21 2.54 17.47 -3.53
N LEU A 22 2.52 17.39 -4.86
CA LEU A 22 1.34 17.00 -5.61
C LEU A 22 0.95 15.53 -5.31
N PRO A 23 -0.34 15.22 -5.28
CA PRO A 23 -0.82 13.85 -5.03
C PRO A 23 -0.45 12.86 -6.14
N VAL A 24 -0.06 13.36 -7.30
CA VAL A 24 0.39 12.58 -8.46
C VAL A 24 1.79 13.03 -8.85
N MET A 25 2.66 12.07 -9.15
CA MET A 25 4.02 12.31 -9.63
C MET A 25 4.30 11.52 -10.89
N ASP A 26 5.32 11.94 -11.65
CA ASP A 26 5.83 11.19 -12.78
C ASP A 26 6.83 10.12 -12.29
N TYR A 27 6.67 8.91 -12.80
CA TYR A 27 7.57 7.79 -12.57
C TYR A 27 8.09 7.25 -13.90
N THR A 28 9.40 7.04 -14.00
CA THR A 28 10.01 6.43 -15.18
C THR A 28 10.18 4.93 -14.94
N ILE A 29 9.54 4.10 -15.75
CA ILE A 29 9.65 2.65 -15.69
C ILE A 29 11.11 2.24 -15.92
N THR A 30 11.67 1.53 -14.97
CA THR A 30 13.05 1.07 -15.04
C THR A 30 13.17 -0.25 -15.81
N SER A 31 14.39 -0.60 -16.22
CA SER A 31 14.66 -1.92 -16.81
C SER A 31 14.35 -3.06 -15.83
N ALA A 32 14.55 -2.84 -14.54
CA ALA A 32 14.21 -3.82 -13.50
C ALA A 32 12.69 -4.01 -13.38
N ASP A 33 11.91 -2.93 -13.47
CA ASP A 33 10.44 -3.04 -13.48
C ASP A 33 9.95 -3.85 -14.68
N ALA A 34 10.49 -3.60 -15.86
CA ALA A 34 10.10 -4.32 -17.06
C ALA A 34 10.54 -5.80 -17.08
N ALA A 35 11.67 -6.11 -16.44
CA ALA A 35 12.21 -7.48 -16.41
C ALA A 35 11.54 -8.39 -15.36
N GLY A 36 10.95 -7.85 -14.33
CA GLY A 36 10.35 -8.64 -13.23
C GLY A 36 11.37 -9.14 -12.21
N PRO A 37 11.08 -10.31 -11.62
CA PRO A 37 10.36 -11.49 -12.15
C PRO A 37 8.84 -11.41 -12.14
N TYR A 38 8.19 -11.92 -13.18
CA TYR A 38 6.74 -12.06 -13.29
C TYR A 38 6.34 -13.52 -13.48
N VAL A 39 5.18 -13.90 -12.99
CA VAL A 39 4.60 -15.23 -13.17
C VAL A 39 3.39 -15.14 -14.10
N ALA A 40 3.16 -16.15 -14.93
CA ALA A 40 2.06 -16.13 -15.89
C ALA A 40 0.68 -16.12 -15.19
N SER A 41 0.57 -16.79 -14.05
CA SER A 41 -0.63 -16.80 -13.21
C SER A 41 -0.31 -17.31 -11.81
N ILE A 42 -1.12 -16.90 -10.84
CA ILE A 42 -1.08 -17.43 -9.48
C ILE A 42 -2.23 -18.45 -9.36
N PRO A 43 -1.94 -19.73 -9.00
CA PRO A 43 -2.99 -20.73 -8.82
C PRO A 43 -3.99 -20.34 -7.73
N GLU A 44 -5.26 -20.67 -7.88
CA GLU A 44 -6.26 -20.46 -6.81
C GLU A 44 -6.07 -21.43 -5.65
N ASP A 45 -5.64 -22.65 -5.92
CA ASP A 45 -5.42 -23.70 -4.93
C ASP A 45 -4.25 -23.36 -4.01
N TYR A 46 -4.49 -23.42 -2.69
CA TYR A 46 -3.50 -23.05 -1.67
C TYR A 46 -2.27 -23.98 -1.66
N SER A 47 -2.45 -25.28 -1.95
CA SER A 47 -1.33 -26.22 -1.99
C SER A 47 -0.39 -25.93 -3.16
N LYS A 48 -0.96 -25.53 -4.29
CA LYS A 48 -0.20 -25.08 -5.46
C LYS A 48 0.47 -23.74 -5.22
N LYS A 49 -0.19 -22.81 -4.52
CA LYS A 49 0.44 -21.53 -4.09
C LYS A 49 1.66 -21.80 -3.22
N ALA A 50 1.53 -22.71 -2.25
CA ALA A 50 2.62 -23.06 -1.34
C ALA A 50 3.82 -23.72 -2.05
N ALA A 51 3.62 -24.32 -3.23
CA ALA A 51 4.67 -24.91 -4.04
C ALA A 51 5.40 -23.91 -4.95
N LEU A 52 4.92 -22.66 -5.05
CA LEU A 52 5.61 -21.62 -5.82
C LEU A 52 6.89 -21.18 -5.11
N PRO A 53 7.98 -20.93 -5.85
CA PRO A 53 9.23 -20.43 -5.28
C PRO A 53 9.07 -19.03 -4.68
N SER A 54 8.13 -18.25 -5.19
CA SER A 54 7.73 -16.93 -4.65
C SER A 54 6.33 -16.55 -5.13
N MET A 55 5.66 -15.67 -4.39
CA MET A 55 4.43 -15.03 -4.82
C MET A 55 4.80 -13.75 -5.60
N ALA A 56 5.34 -13.93 -6.80
CA ALA A 56 5.69 -12.82 -7.67
C ALA A 56 4.45 -12.20 -8.32
N TYR A 57 4.59 -10.96 -8.79
CA TYR A 57 3.53 -10.28 -9.55
C TYR A 57 3.30 -10.94 -10.91
N THR A 58 2.12 -10.75 -11.49
CA THR A 58 1.79 -11.27 -12.82
C THR A 58 2.11 -10.26 -13.93
N SER A 59 2.29 -8.99 -13.59
CA SER A 59 2.54 -7.92 -14.55
C SER A 59 3.28 -6.74 -13.95
N VAL A 60 3.83 -5.90 -14.83
CA VAL A 60 4.42 -4.60 -14.43
C VAL A 60 3.37 -3.70 -13.81
N THR A 61 2.14 -3.70 -14.33
CA THR A 61 1.05 -2.86 -13.80
C THR A 61 0.64 -3.27 -12.39
N GLU A 62 0.59 -4.59 -12.11
CA GLU A 62 0.34 -5.09 -10.76
C GLU A 62 1.46 -4.66 -9.81
N ALA A 63 2.73 -4.86 -10.19
CA ALA A 63 3.87 -4.47 -9.38
C ALA A 63 3.92 -2.96 -9.09
N LEU A 64 3.59 -2.12 -10.07
CA LEU A 64 3.52 -0.68 -9.89
C LEU A 64 2.28 -0.27 -9.07
N GLY A 65 1.14 -0.93 -9.27
CA GLY A 65 -0.06 -0.72 -8.48
C GLY A 65 0.21 -0.93 -6.99
N GLU A 66 0.84 -2.05 -6.64
CA GLU A 66 1.23 -2.35 -5.25
C GLU A 66 2.25 -1.33 -4.71
N ARG A 67 3.28 -1.01 -5.49
CA ARG A 67 4.32 -0.05 -5.07
C ARG A 67 3.78 1.34 -4.78
N PHE A 68 2.82 1.82 -5.56
CA PHE A 68 2.26 3.16 -5.46
C PHE A 68 0.85 3.17 -4.83
N HIS A 69 0.41 2.05 -4.25
CA HIS A 69 -0.89 1.89 -3.60
C HIS A 69 -2.06 2.30 -4.50
N MET A 70 -2.03 1.84 -5.75
CA MET A 70 -3.02 2.15 -6.79
C MET A 70 -3.74 0.89 -7.26
N ASP A 71 -5.03 1.03 -7.57
CA ASP A 71 -5.72 0.02 -8.38
C ASP A 71 -5.13 0.01 -9.79
N GLU A 72 -4.95 -1.20 -10.37
CA GLU A 72 -4.34 -1.35 -11.70
C GLU A 72 -5.14 -0.69 -12.82
N ASN A 73 -6.48 -0.72 -12.73
CA ASN A 73 -7.33 -0.09 -13.74
C ASN A 73 -7.19 1.41 -13.65
N TYR A 74 -7.17 1.95 -12.43
CA TYR A 74 -6.95 3.37 -12.23
C TYR A 74 -5.55 3.82 -12.71
N LEU A 75 -4.52 3.00 -12.47
CA LEU A 75 -3.18 3.27 -13.01
C LEU A 75 -3.19 3.35 -14.54
N LYS A 76 -3.91 2.44 -15.22
CA LYS A 76 -4.07 2.45 -16.69
C LYS A 76 -4.89 3.65 -17.18
N GLU A 77 -5.99 3.98 -16.49
CA GLU A 77 -6.82 5.15 -16.80
C GLU A 77 -6.07 6.47 -16.69
N LEU A 78 -5.20 6.59 -15.68
CA LEU A 78 -4.35 7.75 -15.47
C LEU A 78 -3.28 7.90 -16.56
N ASN A 79 -2.96 6.81 -17.28
CA ASN A 79 -1.89 6.71 -18.26
C ASN A 79 -2.38 6.16 -19.62
N PRO A 80 -3.34 6.80 -20.28
CA PRO A 80 -3.90 6.25 -21.52
C PRO A 80 -2.84 6.11 -22.60
N GLY A 81 -2.82 4.94 -23.26
CA GLY A 81 -1.91 4.65 -24.37
C GLY A 81 -0.44 4.44 -24.00
N LYS A 82 -0.10 4.38 -22.70
CA LYS A 82 1.26 4.08 -22.26
C LYS A 82 1.49 2.57 -22.22
N ASP A 83 2.67 2.13 -22.69
CA ASP A 83 3.13 0.76 -22.56
C ASP A 83 4.01 0.64 -21.31
N PHE A 84 3.52 -0.11 -20.33
CA PHE A 84 4.20 -0.32 -19.05
C PHE A 84 5.34 -1.34 -19.14
N THR A 85 5.47 -2.04 -20.25
CA THR A 85 6.54 -3.04 -20.43
C THR A 85 7.83 -2.45 -21.01
N ILE A 86 7.78 -1.18 -21.43
CA ILE A 86 8.91 -0.50 -22.06
C ILE A 86 9.69 0.33 -21.05
N PRO A 87 10.95 0.01 -20.73
CA PRO A 87 11.81 0.85 -19.91
C PRO A 87 11.94 2.27 -20.49
N GLY A 88 11.95 3.26 -19.62
CA GLY A 88 11.98 4.66 -20.01
C GLY A 88 10.61 5.29 -20.24
N THR A 89 9.53 4.50 -20.26
CA THR A 89 8.17 5.06 -20.32
C THR A 89 7.89 5.88 -19.06
N VAL A 90 7.48 7.14 -19.24
CA VAL A 90 7.06 7.99 -18.12
C VAL A 90 5.56 7.83 -17.88
N VAL A 91 5.20 7.43 -16.69
CA VAL A 91 3.82 7.21 -16.23
C VAL A 91 3.50 8.07 -15.01
N LYS A 92 2.25 8.43 -14.86
CA LYS A 92 1.73 9.13 -13.68
C LYS A 92 1.32 8.10 -12.63
N VAL A 93 1.78 8.32 -11.41
CA VAL A 93 1.48 7.46 -10.25
C VAL A 93 1.06 8.32 -9.06
N ILE A 94 0.36 7.73 -8.09
CA ILE A 94 0.10 8.41 -6.82
C ILE A 94 1.45 8.64 -6.12
N ASN A 95 1.60 9.82 -5.53
CA ASN A 95 2.74 10.11 -4.67
C ASN A 95 2.45 9.57 -3.26
N PRO A 96 3.08 8.48 -2.82
CA PRO A 96 2.83 7.92 -1.50
C PRO A 96 3.41 8.79 -0.37
N GLY A 97 4.11 9.88 -0.72
CA GLY A 97 4.81 10.73 0.24
C GLY A 97 6.13 10.12 0.72
N ALA A 98 6.71 10.73 1.74
CA ALA A 98 7.94 10.24 2.32
C ALA A 98 7.67 9.01 3.20
N THR A 99 8.56 8.02 3.13
CA THR A 99 8.54 6.87 4.04
C THR A 99 8.63 7.37 5.48
N LYS A 100 7.65 6.99 6.29
CA LYS A 100 7.65 7.29 7.73
C LYS A 100 8.34 6.15 8.48
N SER A 101 9.11 6.50 9.49
CA SER A 101 9.69 5.55 10.43
C SER A 101 9.37 6.01 11.85
N GLY A 102 9.15 5.06 12.74
CA GLY A 102 8.82 5.39 14.12
C GLY A 102 8.66 4.14 14.98
N MET A 103 8.63 4.35 16.30
CA MET A 103 8.36 3.27 17.23
C MET A 103 6.86 3.07 17.35
N VAL A 104 6.38 1.88 17.01
CA VAL A 104 4.99 1.49 17.21
C VAL A 104 4.86 0.75 18.54
N SER A 105 4.00 1.24 19.43
CA SER A 105 3.73 0.63 20.73
C SER A 105 2.45 -0.20 20.74
N LYS A 106 1.50 0.10 19.84
CA LYS A 106 0.21 -0.58 19.77
C LYS A 106 -0.32 -0.65 18.33
N ILE A 107 -0.79 -1.82 17.93
CA ILE A 107 -1.55 -2.01 16.68
C ILE A 107 -2.97 -2.44 17.02
N VAL A 108 -3.94 -1.87 16.33
CA VAL A 108 -5.37 -2.17 16.48
C VAL A 108 -5.91 -2.58 15.12
N ALA A 109 -6.37 -3.83 14.99
CA ALA A 109 -7.14 -4.28 13.85
C ALA A 109 -8.63 -4.06 14.14
N ASP A 110 -9.23 -3.07 13.51
CA ASP A 110 -10.64 -2.74 13.66
C ASP A 110 -11.44 -3.44 12.56
N LYS A 111 -12.13 -4.53 12.94
CA LYS A 111 -12.94 -5.33 12.02
C LYS A 111 -14.13 -4.54 11.46
N SER A 112 -14.71 -3.65 12.24
CA SER A 112 -15.88 -2.87 11.85
C SER A 112 -15.53 -1.84 10.78
N ARG A 113 -14.37 -1.23 10.92
CA ARG A 113 -13.84 -0.24 9.98
C ARG A 113 -13.04 -0.86 8.83
N LYS A 114 -12.71 -2.15 8.93
CA LYS A 114 -11.80 -2.84 8.00
C LYS A 114 -10.48 -2.09 7.86
N GLN A 115 -9.90 -1.71 9.00
CA GLN A 115 -8.67 -0.93 9.06
C GLN A 115 -7.72 -1.46 10.14
N VAL A 116 -6.43 -1.28 9.91
CA VAL A 116 -5.39 -1.48 10.91
C VAL A 116 -4.78 -0.13 11.25
N PHE A 117 -4.73 0.17 12.54
CA PHE A 117 -4.17 1.40 13.08
C PHE A 117 -2.89 1.10 13.84
N ALA A 118 -1.84 1.89 13.61
CA ALA A 118 -0.59 1.84 14.35
C ALA A 118 -0.47 3.10 15.22
N TYR A 119 -0.23 2.91 16.51
CA TYR A 119 -0.09 3.96 17.50
C TYR A 119 1.32 3.98 18.10
N GLY A 120 1.84 5.15 18.31
CA GLY A 120 3.11 5.39 18.99
C GLY A 120 3.02 5.28 20.52
N PRO A 121 4.18 5.46 21.22
CA PRO A 121 4.26 5.32 22.68
C PRO A 121 3.38 6.29 23.46
N MET A 122 3.09 7.46 22.92
CA MET A 122 2.21 8.48 23.53
C MET A 122 0.74 8.35 23.10
N GLY A 123 0.41 7.28 22.36
CA GLY A 123 -0.96 7.04 21.84
C GLY A 123 -1.29 7.82 20.57
N GLU A 124 -0.33 8.52 19.98
CA GLU A 124 -0.49 9.21 18.70
C GLU A 124 -0.70 8.21 17.57
N LEU A 125 -1.57 8.56 16.62
CA LEU A 125 -1.77 7.74 15.41
C LEU A 125 -0.62 7.97 14.45
N ILE A 126 0.16 6.90 14.19
CA ILE A 126 1.29 6.94 13.24
C ILE A 126 0.82 6.60 11.83
N ALA A 127 0.01 5.54 11.70
CA ALA A 127 -0.47 5.08 10.41
C ALA A 127 -1.83 4.39 10.51
N ALA A 128 -2.59 4.43 9.42
CA ALA A 128 -3.83 3.70 9.25
C ALA A 128 -3.87 3.10 7.85
N TYR A 129 -4.19 1.81 7.75
CA TYR A 129 -4.25 1.08 6.49
C TYR A 129 -5.60 0.38 6.34
N PRO A 130 -6.20 0.38 5.14
CA PRO A 130 -7.29 -0.53 4.84
C PRO A 130 -6.79 -1.98 4.96
N ALA A 131 -7.65 -2.87 5.46
CA ALA A 131 -7.27 -4.25 5.68
C ALA A 131 -8.43 -5.21 5.43
N SER A 132 -8.15 -6.33 4.78
CA SER A 132 -9.04 -7.49 4.75
C SER A 132 -8.84 -8.30 6.03
N ILE A 133 -9.89 -8.42 6.85
CA ILE A 133 -9.81 -9.08 8.15
C ILE A 133 -10.60 -10.38 8.11
N GLY A 134 -9.96 -11.42 7.60
CA GLY A 134 -10.55 -12.74 7.44
C GLY A 134 -11.68 -12.77 6.41
N SER A 135 -12.01 -13.96 5.95
CA SER A 135 -13.23 -14.28 5.19
C SER A 135 -14.19 -15.09 6.08
N ASP A 136 -15.42 -15.28 5.60
CA ASP A 136 -16.39 -16.12 6.30
C ASP A 136 -15.91 -17.58 6.44
N ASP A 137 -15.08 -18.03 5.51
CA ASP A 137 -14.49 -19.37 5.48
C ASP A 137 -13.24 -19.51 6.37
N THR A 138 -12.51 -18.42 6.57
CA THR A 138 -11.34 -18.35 7.45
C THR A 138 -11.64 -17.42 8.60
N ARG A 139 -12.28 -17.97 9.68
CA ARG A 139 -12.45 -17.23 10.92
C ARG A 139 -11.07 -16.80 11.40
N ALA A 140 -10.81 -15.49 11.38
CA ALA A 140 -9.65 -14.96 12.06
C ALA A 140 -9.64 -15.55 13.48
N SER A 141 -8.58 -16.32 13.80
CA SER A 141 -8.39 -16.91 15.09
C SER A 141 -8.70 -15.86 16.17
N ARG A 142 -9.53 -16.22 17.15
CA ARG A 142 -9.94 -15.34 18.25
C ARG A 142 -8.77 -14.95 19.17
N SER A 143 -7.55 -15.39 18.91
CA SER A 143 -6.41 -15.07 19.75
C SER A 143 -5.77 -13.75 19.31
N SER A 144 -6.10 -12.69 20.04
CA SER A 144 -5.24 -11.50 20.15
C SER A 144 -3.76 -11.85 20.45
N ALA A 145 -3.49 -13.06 20.90
CA ALA A 145 -2.15 -13.60 21.12
C ALA A 145 -1.32 -13.79 19.83
N SER A 146 -1.92 -14.11 18.69
CA SER A 146 -1.18 -14.28 17.43
C SER A 146 -0.66 -12.95 16.86
N ILE A 147 -1.44 -11.88 17.00
CA ILE A 147 -1.02 -10.54 16.60
C ILE A 147 0.07 -10.02 17.54
N MET A 148 -0.07 -10.25 18.85
CA MET A 148 0.95 -9.86 19.83
C MET A 148 2.27 -10.64 19.70
N ARG A 149 2.24 -11.89 19.24
CA ARG A 149 3.45 -12.70 19.02
C ARG A 149 4.25 -12.19 17.82
N PHE A 150 3.58 -11.87 16.72
CA PHE A 150 4.19 -11.23 15.56
C PHE A 150 4.82 -9.86 15.92
N MET A 151 4.23 -9.15 16.88
CA MET A 151 4.72 -7.84 17.32
C MET A 151 5.87 -7.90 18.32
N ARG A 152 5.98 -8.97 19.10
CA ARG A 152 7.11 -9.15 20.03
C ARG A 152 8.42 -9.42 19.30
N ASP A 153 8.36 -10.12 18.16
CA ASP A 153 9.51 -10.45 17.33
C ASP A 153 9.85 -9.33 16.33
N ALA A 154 8.92 -8.39 16.09
CA ALA A 154 9.08 -7.21 15.24
C ALA A 154 9.48 -5.94 16.03
N ALA A 155 10.23 -6.06 17.12
CA ALA A 155 10.84 -4.92 17.80
C ALA A 155 11.91 -4.21 16.93
N GLU A 156 12.09 -4.64 15.69
CA GLU A 156 12.83 -3.94 14.67
C GLU A 156 11.96 -2.88 14.00
N THR A 157 12.54 -1.73 13.73
CA THR A 157 11.94 -0.54 13.14
C THR A 157 10.99 -0.90 12.00
N ILE A 158 9.69 -0.77 12.21
CA ILE A 158 8.69 -0.94 11.14
C ILE A 158 8.80 0.29 10.23
N ARG A 159 9.17 0.06 8.98
CA ARG A 159 9.15 1.08 7.93
C ARG A 159 7.79 1.03 7.24
N PHE A 160 7.13 2.16 7.18
CA PHE A 160 5.88 2.33 6.45
C PHE A 160 6.18 3.03 5.13
N THR A 161 5.85 2.42 4.02
CA THR A 161 5.84 3.02 2.67
C THR A 161 4.42 3.30 2.25
#